data_12dfd5ca00e7e773763206e837398d7e
#
_entry.id   12dfd5ca00e7e773763206e837398d7e
#
_cell.length_a   1.000
_cell.length_b   1.000
_cell.length_c   1.000
_cell.angle_alpha   90.00
_cell.angle_beta   90.00
_cell.angle_gamma   90.00
#
_symmetry.space_group_name_H-M   'P 1'
#
loop_
_entity.id
_entity.type
_entity.pdbx_description
1 polymer ?
#
loop_
_entity_poly.entity_id
_entity_poly.type
_entity_poly.pdbx_seq_one_letter_code
_entity_poly.pdbx_strand_id
1 'polypeptide(L)'
;LPESWQVHYKDLTFQVKPMNFKHTGLFPEQAVNWDFAMDKIRHAGRPVRVLNLFAYTGGATVACARAGASVCHVDAAKGMVAWGKENARLSGLGEAPIRWIVDDCAKFVEREIRRGKTYDAIIMDPPSYGRGPGGEVWKLEDNLYPFVELCSRVLSDKPLFVVLNSYTTGLAPSVLGYILQLLVGRKFGGTVTWDELGL
;
A
#
# COMPACT_ATOMS: atom_id res chain seq x y z
N LEU A 1 -4.50 -8.90 29.07
CA LEU A 1 -4.63 -7.90 27.99
C LEU A 1 -6.04 -8.01 27.42
N PRO A 2 -6.68 -6.89 27.01
CA PRO A 2 -7.94 -6.96 26.30
C PRO A 2 -7.77 -7.71 24.96
N GLU A 3 -8.87 -8.26 24.44
CA GLU A 3 -8.85 -8.96 23.15
C GLU A 3 -8.50 -8.01 21.98
N SER A 4 -8.87 -6.74 22.11
CA SER A 4 -8.50 -5.67 21.17
C SER A 4 -8.60 -4.31 21.86
N TRP A 5 -7.89 -3.31 21.33
CA TRP A 5 -8.00 -1.91 21.76
C TRP A 5 -7.79 -0.97 20.59
N GLN A 6 -8.00 0.31 20.79
CA GLN A 6 -7.79 1.33 19.76
C GLN A 6 -6.51 2.12 20.04
N VAL A 7 -5.83 2.48 18.97
CA VAL A 7 -4.71 3.43 18.97
C VAL A 7 -5.02 4.56 17.99
N HIS A 8 -4.46 5.72 18.27
CA HIS A 8 -4.73 6.92 17.49
C HIS A 8 -3.44 7.46 16.87
N TYR A 9 -3.55 7.93 15.65
CA TYR A 9 -2.52 8.69 14.97
C TYR A 9 -3.14 9.91 14.32
N LYS A 10 -2.88 11.10 14.84
CA LYS A 10 -3.58 12.34 14.45
C LYS A 10 -5.10 12.13 14.57
N ASP A 11 -5.83 12.30 13.48
CA ASP A 11 -7.29 12.11 13.40
C ASP A 11 -7.70 10.72 12.85
N LEU A 12 -6.76 9.78 12.83
CA LEU A 12 -7.01 8.38 12.45
C LEU A 12 -7.11 7.50 13.69
N THR A 13 -7.97 6.51 13.62
CA THR A 13 -8.20 5.51 14.68
C THR A 13 -8.04 4.12 14.11
N PHE A 14 -7.21 3.31 14.76
CA PHE A 14 -6.94 1.94 14.35
C PHE A 14 -7.25 0.97 15.48
N GLN A 15 -7.95 -0.10 15.17
CA GLN A 15 -8.07 -1.24 16.05
C GLN A 15 -6.79 -2.07 15.99
N VAL A 16 -6.25 -2.44 17.14
CA VAL A 16 -5.14 -3.38 17.28
C VAL A 16 -5.52 -4.51 18.22
N LYS A 17 -4.94 -5.68 18.00
CA LYS A 17 -5.14 -6.88 18.82
C LYS A 17 -3.91 -7.78 18.74
N PRO A 18 -3.64 -8.58 19.77
CA PRO A 18 -2.57 -9.57 19.71
C PRO A 18 -2.83 -10.55 18.56
N MET A 19 -1.84 -10.80 17.76
CA MET A 19 -1.84 -11.80 16.70
C MET A 19 -0.71 -12.79 16.91
N ASN A 20 -0.75 -13.91 16.21
CA ASN A 20 0.39 -14.81 16.13
C ASN A 20 1.59 -14.07 15.52
N PHE A 21 2.82 -14.51 15.84
CA PHE A 21 4.07 -13.94 15.33
C PHE A 21 4.39 -12.50 15.75
N LYS A 22 3.95 -12.06 16.93
CA LYS A 22 4.25 -10.73 17.51
C LYS A 22 3.67 -9.52 16.75
N HIS A 23 2.74 -9.73 15.83
CA HIS A 23 2.03 -8.65 15.15
C HIS A 23 0.82 -8.19 15.96
N THR A 24 0.46 -6.91 15.81
CA THR A 24 -0.69 -6.31 16.47
C THR A 24 -1.72 -5.73 15.48
N GLY A 25 -1.47 -5.88 14.20
CA GLY A 25 -2.34 -5.36 13.14
C GLY A 25 -2.01 -3.94 12.69
N LEU A 26 -0.93 -3.33 13.20
CA LEU A 26 -0.46 -2.03 12.76
C LEU A 26 1.07 -1.99 12.80
N PHE A 27 1.66 -1.27 11.85
CA PHE A 27 3.08 -0.95 11.75
C PHE A 27 3.25 0.56 11.92
N PRO A 28 3.51 1.05 13.15
CA PRO A 28 3.49 2.49 13.45
C PRO A 28 4.61 3.27 12.74
N GLU A 29 5.74 2.64 12.41
CA GLU A 29 6.81 3.24 11.63
C GLU A 29 6.35 3.68 10.23
N GLN A 30 5.28 3.09 9.69
CA GLN A 30 4.67 3.48 8.43
C GLN A 30 4.00 4.86 8.47
N ALA A 31 3.86 5.47 9.64
CA ALA A 31 3.27 6.81 9.78
C ALA A 31 4.01 7.86 8.94
N VAL A 32 5.33 7.72 8.74
CA VAL A 32 6.11 8.59 7.85
C VAL A 32 5.60 8.50 6.41
N ASN A 33 5.35 7.29 5.91
CA ASN A 33 4.79 7.07 4.58
C ASN A 33 3.34 7.56 4.47
N TRP A 34 2.54 7.43 5.55
CA TRP A 34 1.17 7.97 5.56
C TRP A 34 1.18 9.48 5.48
N ASP A 35 2.05 10.15 6.23
CA ASP A 35 2.18 11.60 6.20
C ASP A 35 2.64 12.10 4.83
N PHE A 36 3.63 11.45 4.23
CA PHE A 36 4.07 11.75 2.88
C PHE A 36 2.91 11.63 1.87
N ALA A 37 2.17 10.52 1.90
CA ALA A 37 1.05 10.29 0.99
C ALA A 37 -0.07 11.32 1.20
N MET A 38 -0.45 11.58 2.46
CA MET A 38 -1.48 12.58 2.79
C MET A 38 -1.09 13.96 2.31
N ASP A 39 0.16 14.39 2.51
CA ASP A 39 0.66 15.68 2.05
C ASP A 39 0.56 15.81 0.53
N LYS A 40 1.08 14.81 -0.21
CA LYS A 40 1.01 14.81 -1.67
C LYS A 40 -0.43 14.85 -2.20
N ILE A 41 -1.35 14.10 -1.59
CA ILE A 41 -2.75 14.07 -2.00
C ILE A 41 -3.41 15.43 -1.77
N ARG A 42 -3.22 16.04 -0.59
CA ARG A 42 -3.82 17.34 -0.23
C ARG A 42 -3.34 18.47 -1.15
N HIS A 43 -2.10 18.42 -1.60
CA HIS A 43 -1.51 19.45 -2.47
C HIS A 43 -1.60 19.12 -3.98
N ALA A 44 -2.26 18.03 -4.36
CA ALA A 44 -2.35 17.61 -5.76
C ALA A 44 -3.13 18.57 -6.66
N GLY A 45 -4.05 19.37 -6.10
CA GLY A 45 -4.92 20.29 -6.86
C GLY A 45 -5.90 19.59 -7.82
N ARG A 46 -6.04 18.27 -7.74
CA ARG A 46 -6.91 17.45 -8.57
C ARG A 46 -7.38 16.20 -7.83
N PRO A 47 -8.46 15.53 -8.25
CA PRO A 47 -8.82 14.22 -7.71
C PRO A 47 -7.66 13.21 -7.87
N VAL A 48 -7.42 12.43 -6.83
CA VAL A 48 -6.34 11.44 -6.79
C VAL A 48 -6.92 10.04 -6.59
N ARG A 49 -6.47 9.10 -7.41
CA ARG A 49 -6.79 7.67 -7.31
C ARG A 49 -5.55 6.92 -6.83
N VAL A 50 -5.65 6.28 -5.68
CA VAL A 50 -4.57 5.52 -5.07
C VAL A 50 -4.83 4.03 -5.18
N LEU A 51 -3.84 3.25 -5.59
CA LEU A 51 -3.81 1.81 -5.52
C LEU A 51 -2.90 1.39 -4.37
N ASN A 52 -3.46 0.74 -3.35
CA ASN A 52 -2.71 0.18 -2.23
C ASN A 52 -2.70 -1.34 -2.34
N LEU A 53 -1.53 -1.92 -2.57
CA LEU A 53 -1.28 -3.35 -2.78
C LEU A 53 -0.57 -3.95 -1.58
N PHE A 54 -0.91 -5.20 -1.20
CA PHE A 54 -0.53 -5.82 0.05
C PHE A 54 -0.97 -4.96 1.24
N ALA A 55 -2.21 -4.47 1.13
CA ALA A 55 -2.68 -3.34 1.91
C ALA A 55 -2.96 -3.66 3.39
N TYR A 56 -2.86 -4.94 3.78
CA TYR A 56 -2.97 -5.42 5.16
C TYR A 56 -4.23 -4.89 5.86
N THR A 57 -4.10 -4.34 7.06
CA THR A 57 -5.20 -3.75 7.84
C THR A 57 -5.53 -2.31 7.45
N GLY A 58 -4.96 -1.81 6.35
CA GLY A 58 -5.36 -0.58 5.70
C GLY A 58 -4.83 0.72 6.28
N GLY A 59 -3.71 0.73 6.99
CA GLY A 59 -3.14 1.97 7.53
C GLY A 59 -2.97 3.05 6.46
N ALA A 60 -2.25 2.75 5.39
CA ALA A 60 -2.07 3.67 4.25
C ALA A 60 -3.39 3.98 3.51
N THR A 61 -4.30 3.00 3.41
CA THR A 61 -5.62 3.19 2.81
C THR A 61 -6.43 4.25 3.54
N VAL A 62 -6.51 4.13 4.87
CA VAL A 62 -7.25 5.06 5.73
C VAL A 62 -6.62 6.46 5.67
N ALA A 63 -5.29 6.55 5.70
CA ALA A 63 -4.55 7.80 5.58
C ALA A 63 -4.81 8.51 4.22
N CYS A 64 -4.71 7.77 3.11
CA CYS A 64 -4.99 8.33 1.78
C CYS A 64 -6.44 8.77 1.62
N ALA A 65 -7.41 7.99 2.12
CA ALA A 65 -8.82 8.35 2.09
C ALA A 65 -9.11 9.60 2.95
N ARG A 66 -8.46 9.73 4.12
CA ARG A 66 -8.54 10.94 4.97
C ARG A 66 -8.02 12.17 4.25
N ALA A 67 -7.04 12.04 3.40
CA ALA A 67 -6.52 13.13 2.58
C ALA A 67 -7.40 13.47 1.36
N GLY A 68 -8.48 12.73 1.11
CA GLY A 68 -9.46 12.99 0.05
C GLY A 68 -9.26 12.15 -1.22
N ALA A 69 -8.40 11.13 -1.20
CA ALA A 69 -8.25 10.24 -2.35
C ALA A 69 -9.38 9.20 -2.46
N SER A 70 -9.66 8.76 -3.69
CA SER A 70 -10.32 7.49 -3.94
C SER A 70 -9.29 6.37 -3.88
N VAL A 71 -9.53 5.35 -3.05
CA VAL A 71 -8.53 4.31 -2.80
C VAL A 71 -9.03 2.95 -3.25
N CYS A 72 -8.18 2.20 -3.95
CA CYS A 72 -8.37 0.78 -4.18
C CYS A 72 -7.44 0.00 -3.24
N HIS A 73 -8.02 -0.66 -2.25
CA HIS A 73 -7.35 -1.48 -1.26
C HIS A 73 -7.37 -2.93 -1.70
N VAL A 74 -6.20 -3.53 -1.90
CA VAL A 74 -6.06 -4.91 -2.37
C VAL A 74 -5.19 -5.71 -1.41
N ASP A 75 -5.74 -6.80 -0.90
CA ASP A 75 -5.03 -7.78 -0.08
C ASP A 75 -5.61 -9.17 -0.31
N ALA A 76 -4.79 -10.21 -0.29
CA ALA A 76 -5.24 -11.59 -0.50
C ALA A 76 -5.97 -12.16 0.72
N ALA A 77 -5.72 -11.63 1.92
CA ALA A 77 -6.28 -12.12 3.16
C ALA A 77 -7.62 -11.43 3.49
N LYS A 78 -8.74 -12.16 3.31
CA LYS A 78 -10.10 -11.66 3.60
C LYS A 78 -10.23 -11.04 4.99
N GLY A 79 -9.59 -11.63 6.01
CA GLY A 79 -9.61 -11.11 7.37
C GLY A 79 -8.92 -9.75 7.51
N MET A 80 -7.83 -9.51 6.76
CA MET A 80 -7.13 -8.23 6.75
C MET A 80 -7.96 -7.15 6.06
N VAL A 81 -8.58 -7.46 4.94
CA VAL A 81 -9.50 -6.54 4.25
C VAL A 81 -10.70 -6.17 5.14
N ALA A 82 -11.27 -7.13 5.86
CA ALA A 82 -12.35 -6.86 6.81
C ALA A 82 -11.89 -5.95 7.96
N TRP A 83 -10.69 -6.15 8.46
CA TRP A 83 -10.10 -5.30 9.48
C TRP A 83 -9.80 -3.89 8.96
N GLY A 84 -9.34 -3.76 7.72
CA GLY A 84 -9.18 -2.47 7.06
C GLY A 84 -10.48 -1.67 6.97
N LYS A 85 -11.60 -2.33 6.65
CA LYS A 85 -12.94 -1.71 6.66
C LYS A 85 -13.30 -1.18 8.05
N GLU A 86 -13.01 -1.95 9.09
CA GLU A 86 -13.26 -1.52 10.46
C GLU A 86 -12.40 -0.31 10.84
N ASN A 87 -11.12 -0.29 10.47
CA ASN A 87 -10.23 0.86 10.68
C ASN A 87 -10.73 2.12 9.94
N ALA A 88 -11.24 1.97 8.73
CA ALA A 88 -11.87 3.08 8.01
C ALA A 88 -13.13 3.58 8.75
N ARG A 89 -14.00 2.67 9.23
CA ARG A 89 -15.19 3.01 10.00
C ARG A 89 -14.83 3.75 11.30
N LEU A 90 -13.87 3.24 12.06
CA LEU A 90 -13.39 3.84 13.31
C LEU A 90 -12.80 5.24 13.10
N SER A 91 -12.19 5.45 11.94
CA SER A 91 -11.68 6.76 11.52
C SER A 91 -12.74 7.68 10.92
N GLY A 92 -14.03 7.34 10.97
CA GLY A 92 -15.11 8.14 10.38
C GLY A 92 -15.13 8.16 8.85
N LEU A 93 -14.53 7.15 8.21
CA LEU A 93 -14.39 7.02 6.75
C LEU A 93 -15.20 5.85 6.19
N GLY A 94 -16.27 5.42 6.86
CA GLY A 94 -17.10 4.30 6.43
C GLY A 94 -17.72 4.49 5.05
N GLU A 95 -18.05 5.73 4.69
CA GLU A 95 -18.63 6.12 3.39
C GLU A 95 -17.59 6.72 2.41
N ALA A 96 -16.31 6.69 2.76
CA ALA A 96 -15.26 7.17 1.87
C ALA A 96 -15.17 6.31 0.60
N PRO A 97 -14.72 6.86 -0.54
CA PRO A 97 -14.63 6.14 -1.80
C PRO A 97 -13.49 5.12 -1.79
N ILE A 98 -13.61 4.08 -0.97
CA ILE A 98 -12.65 3.00 -0.84
C ILE A 98 -13.23 1.72 -1.47
N ARG A 99 -12.52 1.19 -2.46
CA ARG A 99 -12.83 -0.08 -3.09
C ARG A 99 -12.04 -1.19 -2.42
N TRP A 100 -12.72 -2.07 -1.71
CA TRP A 100 -12.13 -3.17 -0.94
C TRP A 100 -12.08 -4.45 -1.76
N ILE A 101 -10.90 -4.99 -2.00
CA ILE A 101 -10.65 -6.14 -2.87
C ILE A 101 -9.90 -7.22 -2.10
N VAL A 102 -10.49 -8.42 -2.09
CA VAL A 102 -9.80 -9.63 -1.62
C VAL A 102 -9.30 -10.39 -2.84
N ASP A 103 -8.00 -10.29 -3.13
CA ASP A 103 -7.42 -10.87 -4.34
C ASP A 103 -5.89 -10.91 -4.28
N ASP A 104 -5.29 -11.74 -5.13
CA ASP A 104 -3.86 -11.68 -5.45
C ASP A 104 -3.53 -10.35 -6.15
N CYS A 105 -2.49 -9.66 -5.66
CA CYS A 105 -2.13 -8.33 -6.14
C CYS A 105 -1.71 -8.31 -7.62
N ALA A 106 -0.93 -9.28 -8.07
CA ALA A 106 -0.49 -9.35 -9.45
C ALA A 106 -1.67 -9.63 -10.41
N LYS A 107 -2.50 -10.62 -10.08
CA LYS A 107 -3.72 -10.95 -10.84
C LYS A 107 -4.70 -9.78 -10.87
N PHE A 108 -4.80 -9.02 -9.78
CA PHE A 108 -5.62 -7.81 -9.74
C PHE A 108 -5.08 -6.75 -10.71
N VAL A 109 -3.79 -6.44 -10.66
CA VAL A 109 -3.17 -5.43 -11.54
C VAL A 109 -3.31 -5.83 -13.01
N GLU A 110 -3.09 -7.09 -13.37
CA GLU A 110 -3.32 -7.60 -14.73
C GLU A 110 -4.75 -7.34 -15.21
N ARG A 111 -5.75 -7.53 -14.34
CA ARG A 111 -7.16 -7.24 -14.69
C ARG A 111 -7.41 -5.75 -14.86
N GLU A 112 -6.82 -4.90 -14.04
CA GLU A 112 -6.94 -3.44 -14.19
C GLU A 112 -6.28 -2.95 -15.49
N ILE A 113 -5.15 -3.54 -15.90
CA ILE A 113 -4.53 -3.28 -17.21
C ILE A 113 -5.50 -3.63 -18.33
N ARG A 114 -6.10 -4.83 -18.33
CA ARG A 114 -7.08 -5.25 -19.36
C ARG A 114 -8.32 -4.36 -19.39
N ARG A 115 -8.68 -3.74 -18.26
CA ARG A 115 -9.82 -2.81 -18.14
C ARG A 115 -9.46 -1.37 -18.49
N GLY A 116 -8.21 -1.07 -18.80
CA GLY A 116 -7.73 0.29 -19.05
C GLY A 116 -7.83 1.20 -17.81
N LYS A 117 -7.80 0.65 -16.59
CA LYS A 117 -7.84 1.44 -15.37
C LYS A 117 -6.46 1.95 -15.02
N THR A 118 -6.40 3.19 -14.55
CA THR A 118 -5.15 3.84 -14.13
C THR A 118 -5.28 4.48 -12.75
N TYR A 119 -4.14 4.67 -12.10
CA TYR A 119 -4.03 5.22 -10.76
C TYR A 119 -2.98 6.34 -10.75
N ASP A 120 -3.22 7.35 -9.93
CA ASP A 120 -2.32 8.50 -9.78
C ASP A 120 -1.21 8.23 -8.78
N ALA A 121 -1.42 7.29 -7.87
CA ALA A 121 -0.42 6.84 -6.93
C ALA A 121 -0.54 5.34 -6.65
N ILE A 122 0.60 4.71 -6.35
CA ILE A 122 0.67 3.30 -5.94
C ILE A 122 1.47 3.20 -4.66
N ILE A 123 0.96 2.43 -3.70
CA ILE A 123 1.65 2.05 -2.47
C ILE A 123 1.77 0.53 -2.49
N MET A 124 2.97 0.00 -2.24
CA MET A 124 3.28 -1.43 -2.26
C MET A 124 4.12 -1.80 -1.05
N ASP A 125 3.69 -2.80 -0.31
CA ASP A 125 4.43 -3.40 0.79
C ASP A 125 4.46 -4.93 0.66
N PRO A 126 5.14 -5.45 -0.39
CA PRO A 126 5.16 -6.87 -0.68
C PRO A 126 5.90 -7.67 0.41
N PRO A 127 5.40 -8.85 0.80
CA PRO A 127 6.05 -9.69 1.79
C PRO A 127 7.37 -10.26 1.24
N SER A 128 8.31 -10.58 2.13
CA SER A 128 9.56 -11.25 1.77
C SER A 128 9.30 -12.62 1.15
N TYR A 129 8.30 -13.34 1.66
CA TYR A 129 7.89 -14.66 1.20
C TYR A 129 6.36 -14.82 1.37
N GLY A 130 5.74 -15.52 0.42
CA GLY A 130 4.32 -15.85 0.49
C GLY A 130 3.97 -17.06 -0.38
N ARG A 131 2.77 -17.61 -0.14
CA ARG A 131 2.16 -18.63 -1.00
C ARG A 131 0.78 -18.15 -1.42
N GLY A 132 0.54 -18.16 -2.71
CA GLY A 132 -0.77 -17.90 -3.28
C GLY A 132 -1.74 -19.08 -3.06
N PRO A 133 -3.05 -18.86 -3.23
CA PRO A 133 -4.08 -19.88 -3.05
C PRO A 133 -3.95 -21.05 -4.05
N GLY A 134 -3.29 -20.86 -5.19
CA GLY A 134 -3.00 -21.88 -6.19
C GLY A 134 -1.65 -22.59 -5.98
N GLY A 135 -0.94 -22.32 -4.85
CA GLY A 135 0.38 -22.89 -4.57
C GLY A 135 1.54 -22.10 -5.17
N GLU A 136 1.28 -20.98 -5.82
CA GLU A 136 2.31 -20.08 -6.35
C GLU A 136 3.22 -19.60 -5.22
N VAL A 137 4.52 -19.61 -5.45
CA VAL A 137 5.50 -19.14 -4.49
C VAL A 137 5.91 -17.72 -4.85
N TRP A 138 5.70 -16.81 -3.91
CA TRP A 138 6.25 -15.47 -3.95
C TRP A 138 7.56 -15.43 -3.16
N LYS A 139 8.62 -14.97 -3.78
CA LYS A 139 9.88 -14.59 -3.15
C LYS A 139 10.23 -13.18 -3.63
N LEU A 140 10.47 -12.27 -2.70
CA LEU A 140 10.68 -10.87 -3.06
C LEU A 140 11.83 -10.68 -4.05
N GLU A 141 12.95 -11.37 -3.81
CA GLU A 141 14.16 -11.26 -4.63
C GLU A 141 13.91 -11.63 -6.11
N ASP A 142 13.04 -12.62 -6.35
CA ASP A 142 12.74 -13.12 -7.68
C ASP A 142 11.61 -12.33 -8.36
N ASN A 143 10.66 -11.81 -7.57
CA ASN A 143 9.39 -11.30 -8.09
C ASN A 143 9.26 -9.78 -8.04
N LEU A 144 10.10 -9.07 -7.28
CA LEU A 144 9.92 -7.63 -7.06
C LEU A 144 10.02 -6.82 -8.36
N TYR A 145 11.09 -7.03 -9.13
CA TYR A 145 11.29 -6.29 -10.38
C TYR A 145 10.12 -6.48 -11.37
N PRO A 146 9.73 -7.72 -11.74
CA PRO A 146 8.62 -7.92 -12.66
C PRO A 146 7.27 -7.41 -12.10
N PHE A 147 7.09 -7.44 -10.77
CA PHE A 147 5.88 -6.92 -10.15
C PHE A 147 5.81 -5.38 -10.22
N VAL A 148 6.90 -4.68 -9.94
CA VAL A 148 6.95 -3.21 -10.07
C VAL A 148 6.78 -2.80 -11.54
N GLU A 149 7.37 -3.54 -12.47
CA GLU A 149 7.16 -3.32 -13.91
C GLU A 149 5.67 -3.47 -14.28
N LEU A 150 5.03 -4.54 -13.84
CA LEU A 150 3.60 -4.75 -14.02
C LEU A 150 2.77 -3.58 -13.46
N CYS A 151 3.06 -3.16 -12.23
CA CYS A 151 2.37 -2.06 -11.56
C CYS A 151 2.58 -0.72 -12.29
N SER A 152 3.75 -0.48 -12.88
CA SER A 152 4.03 0.75 -13.64
C SER A 152 3.09 0.95 -14.83
N ARG A 153 2.47 -0.11 -15.34
CA ARG A 153 1.54 -0.09 -16.48
C ARG A 153 0.14 0.43 -16.11
N VAL A 154 -0.19 0.49 -14.83
CA VAL A 154 -1.46 1.08 -14.35
C VAL A 154 -1.27 2.47 -13.75
N LEU A 155 -0.08 3.07 -13.83
CA LEU A 155 0.10 4.47 -13.50
C LEU A 155 -0.55 5.36 -14.58
N SER A 156 -1.17 6.46 -14.13
CA SER A 156 -1.70 7.49 -15.01
C SER A 156 -0.54 8.22 -15.72
N ASP A 157 -0.84 9.01 -16.75
CA ASP A 157 0.19 9.74 -17.52
C ASP A 157 0.98 10.76 -16.68
N LYS A 158 0.38 11.24 -15.59
CA LYS A 158 1.01 12.16 -14.63
C LYS A 158 0.83 11.61 -13.21
N PRO A 159 1.57 10.56 -12.85
CA PRO A 159 1.47 9.98 -11.52
C PRO A 159 1.95 10.97 -10.46
N LEU A 160 1.37 10.88 -9.28
CA LEU A 160 1.66 11.78 -8.16
C LEU A 160 2.83 11.24 -7.33
N PHE A 161 2.76 9.96 -6.96
CA PHE A 161 3.84 9.26 -6.24
C PHE A 161 3.74 7.74 -6.36
N VAL A 162 4.84 7.07 -6.06
CA VAL A 162 4.91 5.64 -5.81
C VAL A 162 5.70 5.42 -4.52
N VAL A 163 5.14 4.62 -3.61
CA VAL A 163 5.82 4.16 -2.39
C VAL A 163 6.00 2.65 -2.50
N LEU A 164 7.25 2.22 -2.36
CA LEU A 164 7.63 0.82 -2.29
C LEU A 164 8.35 0.58 -0.97
N ASN A 165 7.79 -0.29 -0.15
CA ASN A 165 8.31 -0.64 1.15
C ASN A 165 8.78 -2.10 1.19
N SER A 166 9.67 -2.46 2.10
CA SER A 166 10.10 -3.84 2.33
C SER A 166 10.62 -4.03 3.74
N TYR A 167 10.25 -5.15 4.35
CA TYR A 167 10.78 -5.65 5.63
C TYR A 167 11.79 -6.80 5.44
N THR A 168 12.31 -6.97 4.23
CA THR A 168 13.21 -8.10 3.91
C THR A 168 14.62 -7.82 4.44
N THR A 169 15.05 -8.64 5.39
CA THR A 169 16.42 -8.57 5.92
C THR A 169 17.45 -8.78 4.82
N GLY A 170 18.48 -7.93 4.78
CA GLY A 170 19.55 -8.01 3.80
C GLY A 170 19.26 -7.37 2.43
N LEU A 171 18.05 -6.82 2.24
CA LEU A 171 17.72 -6.05 1.05
C LEU A 171 17.95 -4.56 1.31
N ALA A 172 18.98 -3.99 0.72
CA ALA A 172 19.30 -2.58 0.91
C ALA A 172 18.21 -1.68 0.29
N PRO A 173 17.80 -0.58 0.95
CA PRO A 173 16.82 0.38 0.42
C PRO A 173 17.20 0.95 -0.95
N SER A 174 18.50 1.10 -1.22
CA SER A 174 19.00 1.56 -2.52
C SER A 174 18.63 0.65 -3.69
N VAL A 175 18.44 -0.66 -3.46
CA VAL A 175 17.97 -1.60 -4.49
C VAL A 175 16.54 -1.28 -4.88
N LEU A 176 15.67 -0.99 -3.91
CA LEU A 176 14.28 -0.56 -4.15
C LEU A 176 14.26 0.76 -4.92
N GLY A 177 15.10 1.72 -4.50
CA GLY A 177 15.24 3.01 -5.17
C GLY A 177 15.70 2.86 -6.62
N TYR A 178 16.67 1.96 -6.88
CA TYR A 178 17.15 1.69 -8.23
C TYR A 178 16.06 1.07 -9.13
N ILE A 179 15.29 0.12 -8.62
CA ILE A 179 14.16 -0.48 -9.34
C ILE A 179 13.12 0.59 -9.69
N LEU A 180 12.73 1.44 -8.73
CA LEU A 180 11.79 2.54 -8.98
C LEU A 180 12.35 3.55 -9.97
N GLN A 181 13.64 3.89 -9.90
CA GLN A 181 14.28 4.79 -10.85
C GLN A 181 14.25 4.24 -12.28
N LEU A 182 14.50 2.94 -12.46
CA LEU A 182 14.47 2.31 -13.78
C LEU A 182 13.05 2.23 -14.37
N LEU A 183 12.07 1.81 -13.57
CA LEU A 183 10.74 1.42 -14.05
C LEU A 183 9.72 2.56 -13.99
N VAL A 184 9.93 3.53 -13.10
CA VAL A 184 9.01 4.65 -12.89
C VAL A 184 9.70 5.98 -13.21
N GLY A 185 10.83 6.27 -12.56
CA GLY A 185 11.53 7.55 -12.70
C GLY A 185 11.92 7.86 -14.15
N ARG A 186 12.46 6.90 -14.89
CA ARG A 186 12.81 7.07 -16.31
C ARG A 186 11.61 7.29 -17.21
N LYS A 187 10.46 6.68 -16.88
CA LYS A 187 9.25 6.74 -17.70
C LYS A 187 8.43 7.99 -17.45
N PHE A 188 8.27 8.38 -16.20
CA PHE A 188 7.36 9.45 -15.78
C PHE A 188 8.07 10.70 -15.28
N GLY A 189 9.38 10.64 -15.09
CA GLY A 189 10.16 11.70 -14.43
C GLY A 189 10.00 11.66 -12.90
N GLY A 190 10.42 12.76 -12.25
CA GLY A 190 10.36 12.89 -10.80
C GLY A 190 11.67 12.50 -10.11
N THR A 191 11.63 12.54 -8.78
CA THR A 191 12.79 12.22 -7.92
C THR A 191 12.49 10.93 -7.17
N VAL A 192 13.45 10.01 -7.17
CA VAL A 192 13.41 8.79 -6.35
C VAL A 192 14.34 8.99 -5.16
N THR A 193 13.80 8.80 -3.97
CA THR A 193 14.56 8.79 -2.71
C THR A 193 14.34 7.48 -1.99
N TRP A 194 15.27 7.07 -1.17
CA TRP A 194 15.19 5.87 -0.35
C TRP A 194 15.81 6.11 1.01
N ASP A 195 15.28 5.48 2.03
CA ASP A 195 15.79 5.53 3.39
C ASP A 195 15.26 4.31 4.18
N GLU A 196 15.72 4.17 5.42
CA GLU A 196 15.19 3.19 6.37
C GLU A 196 14.17 3.86 7.29
N LEU A 197 13.08 3.13 7.59
CA LEU A 197 12.09 3.56 8.56
C LEU A 197 12.46 3.04 9.94
N GLY A 198 12.45 3.92 10.92
CA GLY A 198 12.64 3.61 12.33
C GLY A 198 11.51 4.18 13.20
N LEU A 199 11.41 3.68 14.43
CA LEU A 199 10.57 4.22 15.50
C LEU A 199 11.36 5.25 16.30
#